data_795584eafa5dce447a3865e672936a91
#
_entry.id   795584eafa5dce447a3865e672936a91
#
_cell.length_a   1.000
_cell.length_b   1.000
_cell.length_c   1.000
_cell.angle_alpha   90.00
_cell.angle_beta   90.00
_cell.angle_gamma   90.00
#
_symmetry.space_group_name_H-M   'P 1'
#
loop_
_entity.id
_entity.type
_entity.pdbx_description
1 polymer ?
#
loop_
_entity_poly.entity_id
_entity_poly.type
_entity_poly.pdbx_seq_one_letter_code
_entity_poly.pdbx_strand_id
1 'polypeptide(L)'
;ALVNSLNMMKNTFDNSIVYKVNDQVVATVGSVSSKILNDFSIKQDVFFCSINWPLFISIISRNNIKFTSLPKFPKVRRDLAVLIDEKVSFSELKGLALKASKDVLREVKIFDVYRGENIDKGKKSYALSFVFQDLNKTLTDSFVDEQMRCIYNSFNEHLSAELRDGEL
;
A
#
# COMPACT_ATOMS: atom_id res chain seq x y z
N ALA A 1 -5.35 9.72 31.95
CA ALA A 1 -4.28 8.73 31.79
C ALA A 1 -3.92 8.48 30.32
N LEU A 2 -4.89 8.43 29.38
CA LEU A 2 -4.68 8.18 27.94
C LEU A 2 -3.98 9.33 27.20
N VAL A 3 -4.19 10.57 27.61
CA VAL A 3 -3.57 11.76 26.97
C VAL A 3 -2.06 11.83 27.25
N ASN A 4 -1.61 11.37 28.40
CA ASN A 4 -0.18 11.33 28.75
C ASN A 4 0.59 10.26 27.96
N SER A 5 -0.03 9.15 27.59
CA SER A 5 0.64 8.09 26.81
C SER A 5 0.92 8.50 25.35
N LEU A 6 0.02 9.31 24.74
CA LEU A 6 0.22 9.84 23.39
C LEU A 6 1.32 10.91 23.31
N ASN A 7 1.48 11.73 24.37
CA ASN A 7 2.58 12.71 24.46
C ASN A 7 3.94 12.05 24.75
N MET A 8 3.98 10.95 25.50
CA MET A 8 5.22 10.18 25.68
C MET A 8 5.71 9.54 24.39
N MET A 9 4.82 9.19 23.46
CA MET A 9 5.19 8.56 22.18
C MET A 9 5.82 9.52 21.16
N LYS A 10 5.60 10.85 21.26
CA LYS A 10 6.18 11.82 20.31
C LYS A 10 7.70 11.84 20.29
N ASN A 11 8.35 11.48 21.39
CA ASN A 11 9.82 11.45 21.51
C ASN A 11 10.40 10.02 21.52
N THR A 12 9.55 9.01 21.37
CA THR A 12 9.98 7.60 21.42
C THR A 12 10.54 7.13 20.09
N PHE A 13 10.08 7.71 18.99
CA PHE A 13 10.44 7.27 17.65
C PHE A 13 11.12 8.37 16.84
N ASP A 14 12.16 8.04 16.08
CA ASP A 14 12.71 8.89 15.05
C ASP A 14 11.78 8.91 13.81
N ASN A 15 11.26 7.72 13.46
CA ASN A 15 10.26 7.55 12.40
C ASN A 15 9.17 6.58 12.87
N SER A 16 7.90 6.87 12.55
CA SER A 16 6.80 5.99 12.92
C SER A 16 5.65 5.99 11.92
N ILE A 17 4.96 4.85 11.85
CA ILE A 17 3.71 4.67 11.14
C ILE A 17 2.61 4.56 12.19
N VAL A 18 1.57 5.37 12.07
CA VAL A 18 0.44 5.39 13.00
C VAL A 18 -0.79 4.85 12.29
N TYR A 19 -1.37 3.78 12.84
CA TYR A 19 -2.61 3.19 12.36
C TYR A 19 -3.79 3.78 13.13
N LYS A 20 -4.75 4.35 12.38
CA LYS A 20 -5.95 4.96 12.96
C LYS A 20 -7.22 4.35 12.40
N VAL A 21 -8.25 4.28 13.23
CA VAL A 21 -9.62 3.97 12.84
C VAL A 21 -10.53 5.04 13.46
N ASN A 22 -11.32 5.75 12.64
CA ASN A 22 -12.15 6.87 13.07
C ASN A 22 -11.39 7.88 13.95
N ASP A 23 -10.20 8.32 13.45
CA ASP A 23 -9.27 9.23 14.12
C ASP A 23 -8.67 8.75 15.45
N GLN A 24 -9.04 7.57 15.92
CA GLN A 24 -8.46 6.96 17.11
C GLN A 24 -7.23 6.13 16.76
N VAL A 25 -6.12 6.35 17.47
CA VAL A 25 -4.89 5.59 17.27
C VAL A 25 -5.05 4.18 17.82
N VAL A 26 -4.95 3.20 16.92
CA VAL A 26 -5.05 1.76 17.23
C VAL A 26 -3.67 1.16 17.48
N ALA A 27 -2.70 1.53 16.64
CA ALA A 27 -1.33 1.05 16.78
C ALA A 27 -0.34 2.09 16.28
N THR A 28 0.87 2.04 16.81
CA THR A 28 2.03 2.80 16.34
C THR A 28 3.22 1.86 16.23
N VAL A 29 3.91 1.89 15.10
CA VAL A 29 5.12 1.09 14.84
C VAL A 29 6.21 2.04 14.37
N GLY A 30 7.41 1.93 14.90
CA GLY A 30 8.49 2.80 14.47
C GLY A 30 9.87 2.36 14.95
N SER A 31 10.90 3.08 14.47
CA SER A 31 12.26 2.99 14.97
C SER A 31 12.39 3.79 16.25
N VAL A 32 12.91 3.18 17.30
CA VAL A 32 13.17 3.87 18.58
C VAL A 32 14.19 4.96 18.37
N SER A 33 13.96 6.12 19.01
CA SER A 33 14.82 7.29 18.81
C SER A 33 16.26 7.03 19.23
N SER A 34 17.19 7.55 18.45
CA SER A 34 18.63 7.45 18.68
C SER A 34 19.03 7.96 20.06
N LYS A 35 18.29 8.96 20.58
CA LYS A 35 18.50 9.47 21.94
C LYS A 35 18.25 8.39 22.99
N ILE A 36 17.14 7.67 22.91
CA ILE A 36 16.80 6.58 23.86
C ILE A 36 17.82 5.45 23.72
N LEU A 37 18.17 5.07 22.49
CA LEU A 37 19.16 4.01 22.26
C LEU A 37 20.50 4.35 22.92
N ASN A 38 20.95 5.59 22.81
CA ASN A 38 22.19 6.07 23.44
C ASN A 38 22.10 6.06 24.97
N ASP A 39 20.97 6.51 25.55
CA ASP A 39 20.76 6.50 27.00
C ASP A 39 20.87 5.09 27.61
N PHE A 40 20.49 4.06 26.83
CA PHE A 40 20.62 2.65 27.22
C PHE A 40 21.86 1.94 26.64
N SER A 41 22.78 2.68 26.00
CA SER A 41 23.98 2.13 25.36
C SER A 41 23.71 1.04 24.32
N ILE A 42 22.55 1.11 23.62
CA ILE A 42 22.15 0.19 22.56
C ILE A 42 22.72 0.71 21.23
N LYS A 43 23.52 -0.11 20.55
CA LYS A 43 24.20 0.27 19.29
C LYS A 43 23.46 -0.13 18.02
N GLN A 44 22.49 -1.01 18.14
CA GLN A 44 21.70 -1.54 17.01
C GLN A 44 20.36 -0.83 16.90
N ASP A 45 19.80 -0.80 15.72
CA ASP A 45 18.44 -0.30 15.49
C ASP A 45 17.42 -1.18 16.23
N VAL A 46 16.48 -0.53 16.90
CA VAL A 46 15.37 -1.19 17.60
C VAL A 46 14.06 -0.70 17.04
N PHE A 47 13.19 -1.63 16.65
CA PHE A 47 11.84 -1.34 16.26
C PHE A 47 10.87 -1.68 17.39
N PHE A 48 9.91 -0.80 17.64
CA PHE A 48 8.92 -0.94 18.68
C PHE A 48 7.52 -0.78 18.14
N CYS A 49 6.60 -1.62 18.63
CA CYS A 49 5.18 -1.55 18.29
C CYS A 49 4.35 -1.39 19.56
N SER A 50 3.48 -0.39 19.57
CA SER A 50 2.48 -0.18 20.62
C SER A 50 1.09 -0.38 20.06
N ILE A 51 0.24 -1.18 20.74
CA ILE A 51 -1.13 -1.48 20.33
C ILE A 51 -2.09 -1.10 21.45
N ASN A 52 -3.14 -0.35 21.13
CA ASN A 52 -4.28 -0.12 22.04
C ASN A 52 -5.22 -1.33 21.99
N TRP A 53 -4.95 -2.34 22.80
CA TRP A 53 -5.73 -3.58 22.84
C TRP A 53 -7.22 -3.40 23.08
N PRO A 54 -7.68 -2.60 24.06
CA PRO A 54 -9.12 -2.39 24.27
C PRO A 54 -9.81 -1.87 23.01
N LEU A 55 -9.22 -0.88 22.36
CA LEU A 55 -9.74 -0.33 21.12
C LEU A 55 -9.70 -1.36 19.98
N PHE A 56 -8.59 -2.06 19.81
CA PHE A 56 -8.41 -3.08 18.79
C PHE A 56 -9.47 -4.19 18.91
N ILE A 57 -9.68 -4.72 20.12
CA ILE A 57 -10.71 -5.73 20.38
C ILE A 57 -12.11 -5.19 20.10
N SER A 58 -12.41 -3.94 20.50
CA SER A 58 -13.73 -3.33 20.26
C SER A 58 -14.03 -3.16 18.76
N ILE A 59 -13.01 -2.94 17.94
CA ILE A 59 -13.14 -2.84 16.48
C ILE A 59 -13.41 -4.23 15.89
N ILE A 60 -12.62 -5.23 16.28
CA ILE A 60 -12.74 -6.60 15.73
C ILE A 60 -14.08 -7.23 16.13
N SER A 61 -14.54 -7.05 17.36
CA SER A 61 -15.80 -7.63 17.84
C SER A 61 -17.03 -7.16 17.07
N ARG A 62 -16.92 -6.04 16.36
CA ARG A 62 -18.00 -5.53 15.47
C ARG A 62 -18.00 -6.17 14.09
N ASN A 63 -16.93 -6.85 13.71
CA ASN A 63 -16.82 -7.51 12.42
C ASN A 63 -17.48 -8.88 12.47
N ASN A 64 -18.68 -9.00 11.89
CA ASN A 64 -19.32 -10.28 11.66
C ASN A 64 -18.59 -11.01 10.52
N ILE A 65 -17.92 -12.10 10.84
CA ILE A 65 -17.35 -12.99 9.83
C ILE A 65 -18.51 -13.67 9.10
N LYS A 66 -18.70 -13.31 7.82
CA LYS A 66 -19.68 -13.98 6.96
C LYS A 66 -18.94 -14.94 6.04
N PHE A 67 -19.44 -16.16 5.94
CA PHE A 67 -18.96 -17.08 4.92
C PHE A 67 -19.24 -16.51 3.53
N THR A 68 -18.22 -16.49 2.69
CA THR A 68 -18.35 -16.13 1.27
C THR A 68 -17.88 -17.33 0.46
N SER A 69 -18.70 -17.79 -0.46
CA SER A 69 -18.34 -18.89 -1.36
C SER A 69 -17.05 -18.56 -2.13
N LEU A 70 -16.19 -19.56 -2.28
CA LEU A 70 -15.01 -19.39 -3.10
C LEU A 70 -15.40 -19.06 -4.53
N PRO A 71 -14.71 -18.11 -5.17
CA PRO A 71 -14.97 -17.77 -6.57
C PRO A 71 -14.74 -18.99 -7.47
N LYS A 72 -15.70 -19.27 -8.36
CA LYS A 72 -15.62 -20.41 -9.30
C LYS A 72 -14.72 -20.12 -10.50
N PHE A 73 -14.51 -18.83 -10.81
CA PHE A 73 -13.77 -18.40 -12.01
C PHE A 73 -12.33 -18.03 -11.66
N PRO A 74 -11.37 -18.30 -12.56
CA PRO A 74 -9.96 -18.08 -12.29
C PRO A 74 -9.62 -16.60 -12.17
N LYS A 75 -8.57 -16.30 -11.41
CA LYS A 75 -7.93 -14.99 -11.36
C LYS A 75 -6.98 -14.85 -12.54
N VAL A 76 -6.92 -13.63 -13.09
CA VAL A 76 -5.94 -13.25 -14.11
C VAL A 76 -5.01 -12.22 -13.50
N ARG A 77 -3.70 -12.46 -13.60
CA ARG A 77 -2.68 -11.53 -13.13
C ARG A 77 -2.03 -10.83 -14.32
N ARG A 78 -1.77 -9.52 -14.15
CA ARG A 78 -0.96 -8.71 -15.05
C ARG A 78 0.02 -7.88 -14.21
N ASP A 79 1.22 -7.76 -14.72
CA ASP A 79 2.26 -6.95 -14.09
C ASP A 79 2.56 -5.74 -14.99
N LEU A 80 2.93 -4.61 -14.39
CA LEU A 80 3.22 -3.38 -15.08
C LEU A 80 4.33 -2.63 -14.35
N ALA A 81 5.38 -2.24 -15.07
CA ALA A 81 6.44 -1.39 -14.54
C ALA A 81 6.25 0.05 -15.04
N VAL A 82 6.15 1.00 -14.11
CA VAL A 82 5.97 2.42 -14.42
C VAL A 82 7.05 3.27 -13.79
N LEU A 83 7.51 4.27 -14.55
CA LEU A 83 8.37 5.35 -14.09
C LEU A 83 7.49 6.52 -13.62
N ILE A 84 7.73 7.00 -12.41
CA ILE A 84 6.93 8.06 -11.78
C ILE A 84 7.82 8.98 -10.95
N ASP A 85 7.32 10.16 -10.61
CA ASP A 85 7.99 11.07 -9.68
C ASP A 85 8.21 10.40 -8.31
N GLU A 86 9.35 10.69 -7.69
CA GLU A 86 9.74 10.14 -6.38
C GLU A 86 8.69 10.40 -5.29
N LYS A 87 7.95 11.51 -5.37
CA LYS A 87 6.95 11.91 -4.38
C LYS A 87 5.65 11.12 -4.46
N VAL A 88 5.36 10.50 -5.63
CA VAL A 88 4.11 9.75 -5.84
C VAL A 88 4.07 8.54 -4.93
N SER A 89 3.02 8.41 -4.14
CA SER A 89 2.82 7.29 -3.23
C SER A 89 2.15 6.10 -3.93
N PHE A 90 2.39 4.89 -3.41
CA PHE A 90 1.65 3.70 -3.87
C PHE A 90 0.14 3.82 -3.64
N SER A 91 -0.28 4.53 -2.59
CA SER A 91 -1.69 4.75 -2.28
C SER A 91 -2.42 5.52 -3.38
N GLU A 92 -1.76 6.51 -3.99
CA GLU A 92 -2.30 7.29 -5.11
C GLU A 92 -2.48 6.42 -6.35
N LEU A 93 -1.44 5.65 -6.72
CA LEU A 93 -1.53 4.68 -7.83
C LEU A 93 -2.65 3.67 -7.64
N LYS A 94 -2.71 3.07 -6.44
CA LYS A 94 -3.76 2.11 -6.10
C LYS A 94 -5.15 2.73 -6.19
N GLY A 95 -5.31 3.96 -5.72
CA GLY A 95 -6.57 4.70 -5.79
C GLY A 95 -7.01 4.96 -7.23
N LEU A 96 -6.09 5.36 -8.10
CA LEU A 96 -6.36 5.58 -9.54
C LEU A 96 -6.68 4.27 -10.26
N ALA A 97 -5.93 3.20 -10.00
CA ALA A 97 -6.20 1.89 -10.60
C ALA A 97 -7.59 1.37 -10.26
N LEU A 98 -8.01 1.48 -8.99
CA LEU A 98 -9.35 1.07 -8.55
C LEU A 98 -10.47 1.92 -9.17
N LYS A 99 -10.22 3.20 -9.45
CA LYS A 99 -11.17 4.08 -10.11
C LYS A 99 -11.25 3.83 -11.61
N ALA A 100 -10.13 3.56 -12.26
CA ALA A 100 -10.04 3.37 -13.71
C ALA A 100 -10.54 2.01 -14.18
N SER A 101 -10.37 0.97 -13.35
CA SER A 101 -10.84 -0.38 -13.65
C SER A 101 -12.32 -0.54 -13.27
N LYS A 102 -13.06 -1.32 -14.08
CA LYS A 102 -14.38 -1.81 -13.68
C LYS A 102 -14.23 -2.71 -12.43
N ASP A 103 -15.35 -3.05 -11.78
CA ASP A 103 -15.41 -3.85 -10.53
C ASP A 103 -14.82 -5.27 -10.63
N VAL A 104 -13.83 -5.48 -11.48
CA VAL A 104 -13.11 -6.75 -11.69
C VAL A 104 -11.70 -6.75 -11.11
N LEU A 105 -11.14 -5.58 -10.79
CA LEU A 105 -9.84 -5.46 -10.14
C LEU A 105 -9.98 -5.79 -8.65
N ARG A 106 -9.37 -6.88 -8.22
CA ARG A 106 -9.45 -7.38 -6.84
C ARG A 106 -8.27 -6.95 -5.99
N GLU A 107 -7.09 -6.87 -6.60
CA GLU A 107 -5.88 -6.58 -5.85
C GLU A 107 -4.90 -5.79 -6.69
N VAL A 108 -4.23 -4.83 -6.06
CA VAL A 108 -3.06 -4.13 -6.59
C VAL A 108 -1.96 -4.25 -5.56
N LYS A 109 -0.82 -4.78 -5.96
CA LYS A 109 0.37 -4.92 -5.13
C LYS A 109 1.56 -4.27 -5.81
N ILE A 110 2.45 -3.75 -4.98
CA ILE A 110 3.81 -3.40 -5.40
C ILE A 110 4.71 -4.56 -5.02
N PHE A 111 5.55 -5.02 -5.93
CA PHE A 111 6.47 -6.11 -5.65
C PHE A 111 7.93 -5.69 -5.81
N ASP A 112 8.20 -4.57 -6.49
CA ASP A 112 9.54 -4.01 -6.56
C ASP A 112 9.50 -2.47 -6.66
N VAL A 113 10.53 -1.83 -6.08
CA VAL A 113 10.75 -0.38 -6.13
C VAL A 113 12.21 -0.14 -6.49
N TYR A 114 12.46 0.26 -7.71
CA TYR A 114 13.81 0.52 -8.17
C TYR A 114 14.12 2.01 -8.19
N ARG A 115 15.29 2.34 -7.61
CA ARG A 115 15.93 3.66 -7.64
C ARG A 115 17.39 3.44 -8.01
N GLY A 116 17.80 3.82 -9.18
CA GLY A 116 19.15 3.55 -9.64
C GLY A 116 19.60 4.44 -10.79
N GLU A 117 20.83 4.22 -11.22
CA GLU A 117 21.53 5.05 -12.21
C GLU A 117 20.86 5.10 -13.60
N ASN A 118 20.00 4.12 -13.89
CA ASN A 118 19.27 4.03 -15.17
C ASN A 118 17.90 4.72 -15.14
N ILE A 119 17.62 5.53 -14.11
CA ILE A 119 16.38 6.30 -13.98
C ILE A 119 16.75 7.76 -13.79
N ASP A 120 15.99 8.67 -14.42
CA ASP A 120 16.16 10.10 -14.28
C ASP A 120 16.12 10.54 -12.82
N LYS A 121 16.95 11.52 -12.46
CA LYS A 121 16.94 12.10 -11.11
C LYS A 121 15.55 12.63 -10.76
N GLY A 122 15.04 12.24 -9.58
CA GLY A 122 13.72 12.61 -9.10
C GLY A 122 12.59 11.67 -9.54
N LYS A 123 12.90 10.62 -10.29
CA LYS A 123 11.97 9.54 -10.63
C LYS A 123 12.32 8.23 -9.92
N LYS A 124 11.34 7.35 -9.82
CA LYS A 124 11.48 5.95 -9.38
C LYS A 124 10.66 5.03 -10.27
N SER A 125 11.02 3.75 -10.32
CA SER A 125 10.23 2.72 -10.98
C SER A 125 9.44 1.92 -9.95
N TYR A 126 8.14 1.77 -10.16
CA TYR A 126 7.30 0.81 -9.44
C TYR A 126 6.94 -0.35 -10.34
N ALA A 127 7.25 -1.56 -9.88
CA ALA A 127 6.74 -2.80 -10.47
C ALA A 127 5.47 -3.21 -9.71
N LEU A 128 4.35 -3.14 -10.42
CA LEU A 128 3.00 -3.35 -9.89
C LEU A 128 2.40 -4.63 -10.43
N SER A 129 1.69 -5.35 -9.58
CA SER A 129 0.92 -6.53 -9.94
C SER A 129 -0.57 -6.25 -9.73
N PHE A 130 -1.37 -6.54 -10.75
CA PHE A 130 -2.82 -6.38 -10.78
C PHE A 130 -3.48 -7.75 -10.87
N VAL A 131 -4.43 -8.02 -9.99
CA VAL A 131 -5.19 -9.27 -9.99
C VAL A 131 -6.64 -8.96 -10.33
N PHE A 132 -7.09 -9.49 -11.46
CA PHE A 132 -8.45 -9.35 -11.95
C PHE A 132 -9.24 -10.64 -11.72
N GLN A 133 -10.51 -10.52 -11.36
CA GLN A 133 -11.45 -11.63 -11.23
C GLN A 133 -12.88 -11.15 -11.28
N ASP A 134 -13.70 -11.82 -12.10
CA ASP A 134 -15.15 -11.69 -12.08
C ASP A 134 -15.74 -12.86 -11.28
N LEU A 135 -16.80 -12.62 -10.51
CA LEU A 135 -17.48 -13.66 -9.72
C LEU A 135 -18.48 -14.49 -10.53
N ASN A 136 -18.86 -14.01 -11.71
CA ASN A 136 -19.95 -14.56 -12.53
C ASN A 136 -19.47 -15.19 -13.85
N LYS A 137 -18.26 -14.84 -14.31
CA LYS A 137 -17.73 -15.31 -15.62
C LYS A 137 -16.20 -15.35 -15.63
N THR A 138 -15.65 -16.13 -16.56
CA THR A 138 -14.22 -16.08 -16.89
C THR A 138 -13.91 -14.78 -17.65
N LEU A 139 -12.85 -14.11 -17.26
CA LEU A 139 -12.34 -12.93 -17.98
C LEU A 139 -11.56 -13.38 -19.21
N THR A 140 -11.73 -12.67 -20.32
CA THR A 140 -10.90 -12.84 -21.53
C THR A 140 -9.65 -11.99 -21.44
N ASP A 141 -8.55 -12.42 -22.09
CA ASP A 141 -7.31 -11.64 -22.12
C ASP A 141 -7.54 -10.26 -22.72
N SER A 142 -8.27 -10.15 -23.82
CA SER A 142 -8.58 -8.86 -24.47
C SER A 142 -9.31 -7.89 -23.53
N PHE A 143 -10.23 -8.39 -22.69
CA PHE A 143 -10.91 -7.56 -21.71
C PHE A 143 -9.95 -7.08 -20.60
N VAL A 144 -9.08 -7.99 -20.11
CA VAL A 144 -8.10 -7.64 -19.08
C VAL A 144 -7.08 -6.63 -19.61
N ASP A 145 -6.62 -6.80 -20.84
CA ASP A 145 -5.69 -5.88 -21.48
C ASP A 145 -6.31 -4.49 -21.71
N GLU A 146 -7.62 -4.43 -22.03
CA GLU A 146 -8.36 -3.17 -22.06
C GLU A 146 -8.39 -2.47 -20.70
N GLN A 147 -8.62 -3.25 -19.61
CA GLN A 147 -8.58 -2.69 -18.25
C GLN A 147 -7.18 -2.17 -17.88
N MET A 148 -6.12 -2.89 -18.28
CA MET A 148 -4.75 -2.45 -18.07
C MET A 148 -4.44 -1.15 -18.79
N ARG A 149 -4.92 -0.97 -20.03
CA ARG A 149 -4.81 0.29 -20.79
C ARG A 149 -5.54 1.44 -20.08
N CYS A 150 -6.75 1.22 -19.58
CA CYS A 150 -7.48 2.22 -18.81
C CYS A 150 -6.71 2.65 -17.55
N ILE A 151 -6.14 1.69 -16.83
CA ILE A 151 -5.33 1.95 -15.64
C ILE A 151 -4.08 2.76 -16.01
N TYR A 152 -3.34 2.33 -17.03
CA TYR A 152 -2.15 3.04 -17.47
C TYR A 152 -2.46 4.47 -17.94
N ASN A 153 -3.49 4.66 -18.74
CA ASN A 153 -3.92 5.99 -19.17
C ASN A 153 -4.22 6.91 -17.98
N SER A 154 -4.92 6.38 -16.97
CA SER A 154 -5.17 7.12 -15.73
C SER A 154 -3.89 7.48 -14.98
N PHE A 155 -2.88 6.62 -14.95
CA PHE A 155 -1.57 6.92 -14.36
C PHE A 155 -0.82 7.99 -15.16
N ASN A 156 -0.85 7.90 -16.48
CA ASN A 156 -0.21 8.87 -17.35
C ASN A 156 -0.86 10.25 -17.22
N GLU A 157 -2.20 10.34 -17.26
CA GLU A 157 -2.94 11.60 -17.18
C GLU A 157 -2.80 12.30 -15.83
N HIS A 158 -2.81 11.57 -14.71
CA HIS A 158 -2.84 12.16 -13.38
C HIS A 158 -1.47 12.25 -12.72
N LEU A 159 -0.53 11.38 -13.07
CA LEU A 159 0.77 11.27 -12.43
C LEU A 159 1.95 11.40 -13.41
N SER A 160 1.67 11.65 -14.70
CA SER A 160 2.69 11.67 -15.76
C SER A 160 3.55 10.40 -15.75
N ALA A 161 2.93 9.26 -15.49
CA ALA A 161 3.62 7.97 -15.45
C ALA A 161 4.01 7.53 -16.86
N GLU A 162 5.23 7.02 -17.00
CA GLU A 162 5.77 6.47 -18.24
C GLU A 162 5.97 4.96 -18.09
N LEU A 163 5.83 4.19 -19.17
CA LEU A 163 6.17 2.76 -19.16
C LEU A 163 7.68 2.60 -19.06
N ARG A 164 8.16 1.67 -18.23
CA ARG A 164 9.59 1.41 -18.12
C ARG A 164 10.13 0.66 -19.33
N ASP A 165 9.40 -0.30 -19.87
CA ASP A 165 9.85 -1.21 -20.93
C ASP A 165 9.02 -1.10 -22.24
N GLY A 166 8.35 0.01 -22.46
CA GLY A 166 7.86 0.48 -23.78
C GLY A 166 6.58 -0.14 -24.34
N GLU A 167 6.03 -1.26 -23.82
CA GLU A 167 4.78 -1.87 -24.32
C GLU A 167 3.88 -2.37 -23.18
N LEU A 168 2.57 -2.23 -23.43
CA LEU A 168 1.48 -2.78 -22.61
C LEU A 168 1.00 -4.09 -23.23
#